data_6dd4103e010766c3327af71c14c60b67
#
_entry.id   6dd4103e010766c3327af71c14c60b67
#
_cell.length_a   1.000
_cell.length_b   1.000
_cell.length_c   1.000
_cell.angle_alpha   90.00
_cell.angle_beta   90.00
_cell.angle_gamma   90.00
#
_symmetry.space_group_name_H-M   'P 1'
#
loop_
_entity.id
_entity.type
_entity.pdbx_description
1 polymer ?
#
loop_
_entity_poly.entity_id
_entity_poly.type
_entity_poly.pdbx_seq_one_letter_code
_entity_poly.pdbx_strand_id
1 'polypeptide(L)'
;MTLSFAISPCPNDTFIYGAIANQLIESPHEFEFSYHDIETLNKMAQTGKTDLIKMSFYNYFHVKDNYRLLPCGGALGRGVGPLLITKNINEFQGHNSIRIAIPGKNTTANFLLNFYNPEYTELIEFPFDKIEQAVLNGDVEAGVIIHENRFTYADKGLQLLVDLGSHWESVTSSPIPLGCLAVRQDIAYEIEEDIIKLVRQSILFAQNDYSAIK
;
A
#
# COMPACT_ATOMS: atom_id res chain seq x y z
N MET A 1 -4.72 2.84 27.98
CA MET A 1 -3.40 2.43 27.43
C MET A 1 -3.16 3.23 26.18
N THR A 2 -1.96 3.76 25.98
CA THR A 2 -1.58 4.46 24.74
C THR A 2 -0.89 3.48 23.80
N LEU A 3 -1.36 3.40 22.54
CA LEU A 3 -0.86 2.50 21.51
C LEU A 3 -0.30 3.30 20.34
N SER A 4 0.88 2.95 19.86
CA SER A 4 1.44 3.52 18.63
C SER A 4 0.70 2.98 17.41
N PHE A 5 0.28 3.87 16.49
CA PHE A 5 -0.48 3.50 15.31
C PHE A 5 0.10 4.17 14.07
N ALA A 6 0.75 3.41 13.22
CA ALA A 6 1.38 3.90 12.00
C ALA A 6 0.53 3.59 10.76
N ILE A 7 0.18 4.63 9.99
CA ILE A 7 -0.65 4.54 8.78
C ILE A 7 -0.09 5.42 7.67
N SER A 8 -0.63 5.29 6.46
CA SER A 8 -0.29 6.23 5.38
C SER A 8 -1.27 7.42 5.34
N PRO A 9 -0.85 8.57 4.82
CA PRO A 9 -1.76 9.71 4.61
C PRO A 9 -2.62 9.56 3.34
N CYS A 10 -2.66 8.37 2.72
CA CYS A 10 -3.42 8.16 1.49
C CYS A 10 -4.94 8.16 1.75
N PRO A 11 -5.77 8.47 0.73
CA PRO A 11 -7.23 8.51 0.86
C PRO A 11 -7.86 7.24 1.42
N ASN A 12 -7.30 6.06 1.12
CA ASN A 12 -7.81 4.79 1.63
C ASN A 12 -7.66 4.70 3.16
N ASP A 13 -6.48 5.05 3.68
CA ASP A 13 -6.20 4.95 5.11
C ASP A 13 -6.93 6.06 5.88
N THR A 14 -7.01 7.28 5.33
CA THR A 14 -7.80 8.35 5.95
C THR A 14 -9.28 8.00 6.01
N PHE A 15 -9.83 7.34 4.99
CA PHE A 15 -11.21 6.84 5.03
C PHE A 15 -11.40 5.78 6.13
N ILE A 16 -10.45 4.86 6.27
CA ILE A 16 -10.56 3.74 7.22
C ILE A 16 -10.34 4.20 8.67
N TYR A 17 -9.32 5.03 8.92
CA TYR A 17 -8.85 5.33 10.27
C TYR A 17 -9.09 6.78 10.71
N GLY A 18 -9.56 7.64 9.82
CA GLY A 18 -9.65 9.07 10.08
C GLY A 18 -10.56 9.44 11.23
N ALA A 19 -11.67 8.71 11.45
CA ALA A 19 -12.54 8.98 12.59
C ALA A 19 -11.85 8.64 13.93
N ILE A 20 -10.96 7.65 13.97
CA ILE A 20 -10.15 7.34 15.15
C ILE A 20 -9.07 8.42 15.33
N ALA A 21 -8.33 8.74 14.28
CA ALA A 21 -7.23 9.69 14.32
C ALA A 21 -7.67 11.11 14.73
N ASN A 22 -8.87 11.53 14.28
CA ASN A 22 -9.48 12.82 14.64
C ASN A 22 -10.36 12.75 15.90
N GLN A 23 -10.37 11.64 16.63
CA GLN A 23 -11.15 11.46 17.87
C GLN A 23 -12.66 11.74 17.69
N LEU A 24 -13.24 11.42 16.52
CA LEU A 24 -14.63 11.62 16.17
C LEU A 24 -15.55 10.50 16.71
N ILE A 25 -14.96 9.42 17.19
CA ILE A 25 -15.65 8.28 17.82
C ILE A 25 -14.99 7.97 19.16
N GLU A 26 -15.79 7.51 20.12
CA GLU A 26 -15.30 7.11 21.44
C GLU A 26 -14.37 5.89 21.34
N SER A 27 -13.28 5.91 22.08
CA SER A 27 -12.29 4.84 22.13
C SER A 27 -11.92 4.49 23.57
N PRO A 28 -11.84 3.21 23.93
CA PRO A 28 -11.33 2.77 25.22
C PRO A 28 -9.80 2.90 25.36
N HIS A 29 -9.12 3.21 24.24
CA HIS A 29 -7.67 3.35 24.17
C HIS A 29 -7.28 4.71 23.58
N GLU A 30 -6.11 5.20 23.96
CA GLU A 30 -5.45 6.35 23.32
C GLU A 30 -4.52 5.85 22.22
N PHE A 31 -4.41 6.61 21.12
CA PHE A 31 -3.54 6.28 20.00
C PHE A 31 -2.56 7.42 19.70
N GLU A 32 -1.30 7.05 19.54
CA GLU A 32 -0.26 7.92 19.01
C GLU A 32 -0.05 7.62 17.53
N PHE A 33 -0.68 8.45 16.66
CA PHE A 33 -0.62 8.27 15.22
C PHE A 33 0.70 8.78 14.64
N SER A 34 1.25 8.02 13.69
CA SER A 34 2.34 8.48 12.81
C SER A 34 2.02 8.17 11.35
N TYR A 35 2.43 9.09 10.45
CA TYR A 35 2.06 9.06 9.03
C TYR A 35 3.31 8.89 8.16
N HIS A 36 3.34 7.83 7.35
CA HIS A 36 4.48 7.49 6.51
C HIS A 36 4.03 6.93 5.17
N ASP A 37 4.91 6.98 4.17
CA ASP A 37 4.69 6.25 2.93
C ASP A 37 4.72 4.72 3.16
N ILE A 38 4.19 3.96 2.19
CA ILE A 38 3.97 2.52 2.36
C ILE A 38 5.27 1.72 2.54
N GLU A 39 6.37 2.10 1.88
CA GLU A 39 7.63 1.37 2.05
C GLU A 39 8.29 1.69 3.39
N THR A 40 8.17 2.92 3.87
CA THR A 40 8.58 3.29 5.22
C THR A 40 7.79 2.48 6.26
N LEU A 41 6.47 2.36 6.11
CA LEU A 41 5.64 1.52 6.97
C LEU A 41 6.09 0.04 6.92
N ASN A 42 6.38 -0.49 5.73
CA ASN A 42 6.89 -1.85 5.58
C ASN A 42 8.21 -2.06 6.33
N LYS A 43 9.14 -1.11 6.23
CA LYS A 43 10.42 -1.13 6.96
C LYS A 43 10.22 -0.99 8.48
N MET A 44 9.29 -0.14 8.91
CA MET A 44 8.93 -0.02 10.33
C MET A 44 8.38 -1.35 10.89
N ALA A 45 7.51 -2.03 10.16
CA ALA A 45 6.98 -3.33 10.55
C ALA A 45 8.08 -4.38 10.77
N GLN A 46 9.16 -4.34 10.00
CA GLN A 46 10.29 -5.25 10.17
C GLN A 46 11.01 -5.05 11.52
N THR A 47 10.90 -3.87 12.13
CA THR A 47 11.48 -3.62 13.46
C THR A 47 10.69 -4.25 14.63
N GLY A 48 9.41 -4.59 14.40
CA GLY A 48 8.52 -5.17 15.41
C GLY A 48 8.20 -4.24 16.60
N LYS A 49 8.35 -2.91 16.45
CA LYS A 49 8.23 -1.95 17.58
C LYS A 49 6.90 -1.22 17.63
N THR A 50 6.19 -1.07 16.50
CA THR A 50 4.92 -0.36 16.40
C THR A 50 3.77 -1.28 16.81
N ASP A 51 2.86 -0.81 17.65
CA ASP A 51 1.77 -1.65 18.18
C ASP A 51 0.76 -2.00 17.08
N LEU A 52 0.35 -1.00 16.29
CA LEU A 52 -0.60 -1.13 15.18
C LEU A 52 0.03 -0.53 13.92
N ILE A 53 0.06 -1.28 12.85
CA ILE A 53 0.70 -0.80 11.63
C ILE A 53 -0.05 -1.23 10.38
N LYS A 54 -0.30 -0.25 9.50
CA LYS A 54 -0.72 -0.50 8.13
C LYS A 54 0.51 -0.86 7.30
N MET A 55 0.41 -1.93 6.52
CA MET A 55 1.51 -2.36 5.67
C MET A 55 1.01 -2.97 4.37
N SER A 56 1.90 -3.16 3.40
CA SER A 56 1.63 -3.97 2.23
C SER A 56 1.32 -5.41 2.62
N PHE A 57 0.31 -6.03 1.99
CA PHE A 57 -0.05 -7.40 2.32
C PHE A 57 1.11 -8.36 2.04
N TYR A 58 1.90 -8.10 1.01
CA TYR A 58 3.12 -8.85 0.72
C TYR A 58 4.13 -8.79 1.87
N ASN A 59 4.34 -7.60 2.48
CA ASN A 59 5.27 -7.45 3.60
C ASN A 59 4.83 -8.23 4.85
N TYR A 60 3.52 -8.42 5.05
CA TYR A 60 3.02 -9.18 6.19
C TYR A 60 3.61 -10.60 6.27
N PHE A 61 3.82 -11.28 5.13
CA PHE A 61 4.43 -12.61 5.11
C PHE A 61 5.86 -12.65 5.67
N HIS A 62 6.57 -11.53 5.63
CA HIS A 62 7.93 -11.40 6.16
C HIS A 62 7.96 -11.05 7.66
N VAL A 63 6.85 -10.56 8.21
CA VAL A 63 6.77 -10.09 9.60
C VAL A 63 5.70 -10.80 10.43
N LYS A 64 5.11 -11.87 9.93
CA LYS A 64 4.03 -12.64 10.57
C LYS A 64 4.37 -13.18 11.97
N ASP A 65 5.65 -13.34 12.27
CA ASP A 65 6.11 -13.79 13.59
C ASP A 65 6.09 -12.65 14.62
N ASN A 66 6.08 -11.38 14.16
CA ASN A 66 6.01 -10.19 15.01
C ASN A 66 4.60 -9.60 15.08
N TYR A 67 3.72 -9.91 14.12
CA TYR A 67 2.41 -9.31 13.98
C TYR A 67 1.31 -10.34 13.69
N ARG A 68 0.11 -10.08 14.24
CA ARG A 68 -1.12 -10.76 13.85
C ARG A 68 -1.91 -9.89 12.86
N LEU A 69 -2.42 -10.51 11.81
CA LEU A 69 -3.27 -9.85 10.82
C LEU A 69 -4.66 -9.59 11.43
N LEU A 70 -5.14 -8.34 11.33
CA LEU A 70 -6.50 -8.01 11.74
C LEU A 70 -7.51 -8.29 10.61
N PRO A 71 -8.72 -8.80 10.93
CA PRO A 71 -9.78 -9.07 9.95
C PRO A 71 -10.56 -7.80 9.57
N CYS A 72 -9.91 -6.65 9.58
CA CYS A 72 -10.48 -5.33 9.24
C CYS A 72 -9.37 -4.37 8.84
N GLY A 73 -9.73 -3.21 8.30
CA GLY A 73 -8.78 -2.14 7.96
C GLY A 73 -7.83 -2.46 6.79
N GLY A 74 -8.07 -3.54 6.05
CA GLY A 74 -7.31 -3.88 4.87
C GLY A 74 -7.80 -3.16 3.61
N ALA A 75 -6.99 -3.20 2.55
CA ALA A 75 -7.35 -2.75 1.21
C ALA A 75 -7.31 -3.92 0.24
N LEU A 76 -8.44 -4.17 -0.43
CA LEU A 76 -8.61 -5.21 -1.44
C LEU A 76 -8.97 -4.56 -2.77
N GLY A 77 -8.25 -4.89 -3.85
CA GLY A 77 -8.46 -4.31 -5.18
C GLY A 77 -9.18 -5.25 -6.13
N ARG A 78 -10.15 -4.70 -6.91
CA ARG A 78 -10.69 -5.33 -8.12
C ARG A 78 -10.76 -4.28 -9.23
N GLY A 79 -10.21 -4.61 -10.41
CA GLY A 79 -10.12 -3.66 -11.54
C GLY A 79 -9.25 -2.44 -11.22
N VAL A 80 -8.48 -2.51 -10.16
CA VAL A 80 -7.51 -1.51 -9.71
C VAL A 80 -6.20 -2.20 -9.35
N GLY A 81 -5.11 -1.47 -9.31
CA GLY A 81 -3.82 -2.05 -8.96
C GLY A 81 -2.66 -1.21 -9.50
N PRO A 82 -1.43 -1.64 -9.24
CA PRO A 82 -0.24 -1.01 -9.79
C PRO A 82 -0.20 -1.14 -11.32
N LEU A 83 0.34 -0.11 -11.97
CA LEU A 83 0.60 -0.10 -13.41
C LEU A 83 2.10 -0.05 -13.67
N LEU A 84 2.58 -0.83 -14.62
CA LEU A 84 3.90 -0.66 -15.19
C LEU A 84 3.80 0.29 -16.38
N ILE A 85 4.50 1.41 -16.31
CA ILE A 85 4.45 2.49 -17.29
C ILE A 85 5.84 2.77 -17.87
N THR A 86 5.87 3.36 -19.07
CA THR A 86 7.08 3.83 -19.76
C THR A 86 6.82 5.14 -20.49
N LYS A 87 7.88 5.81 -20.92
CA LYS A 87 7.80 6.97 -21.81
C LYS A 87 7.61 6.55 -23.28
N ASN A 88 8.20 5.43 -23.69
CA ASN A 88 8.13 4.96 -25.08
C ASN A 88 8.02 3.43 -25.15
N ILE A 89 6.83 2.94 -25.47
CA ILE A 89 6.55 1.50 -25.55
C ILE A 89 7.39 0.80 -26.63
N ASN A 90 7.79 1.49 -27.70
CA ASN A 90 8.57 0.90 -28.78
C ASN A 90 10.02 0.61 -28.37
N GLU A 91 10.56 1.35 -27.38
CA GLU A 91 11.90 1.12 -26.84
C GLU A 91 11.94 -0.02 -25.84
N PHE A 92 10.76 -0.46 -25.38
CA PHE A 92 10.63 -1.52 -24.37
C PHE A 92 10.62 -2.94 -24.94
N GLN A 93 10.56 -3.10 -26.27
CA GLN A 93 10.40 -4.40 -26.91
C GLN A 93 11.66 -5.28 -26.76
N GLY A 94 11.54 -6.39 -26.02
CA GLY A 94 12.51 -7.49 -26.03
C GLY A 94 13.71 -7.37 -25.09
N HIS A 95 13.73 -6.41 -24.16
CA HIS A 95 14.84 -6.24 -23.22
C HIS A 95 14.42 -6.57 -21.79
N ASN A 96 15.05 -7.61 -21.20
CA ASN A 96 14.91 -7.90 -19.77
C ASN A 96 15.87 -7.05 -18.90
N SER A 97 16.94 -6.52 -19.49
CA SER A 97 17.92 -5.64 -18.82
C SER A 97 17.49 -4.19 -18.92
N ILE A 98 16.41 -3.84 -18.21
CA ILE A 98 15.88 -2.48 -18.10
C ILE A 98 15.80 -2.08 -16.64
N ARG A 99 16.10 -0.81 -16.37
CA ARG A 99 15.93 -0.24 -15.02
C ARG A 99 14.48 0.10 -14.80
N ILE A 100 13.90 -0.43 -13.75
CA ILE A 100 12.50 -0.18 -13.38
C ILE A 100 12.43 0.50 -12.02
N ALA A 101 11.82 1.68 -11.97
CA ALA A 101 11.51 2.33 -10.71
C ALA A 101 10.37 1.60 -10.00
N ILE A 102 10.57 1.26 -8.74
CA ILE A 102 9.57 0.61 -7.88
C ILE A 102 9.33 1.45 -6.61
N PRO A 103 8.10 1.43 -6.04
CA PRO A 103 7.79 2.20 -4.83
C PRO A 103 8.39 1.61 -3.54
N GLY A 104 9.07 0.47 -3.65
CA GLY A 104 9.75 -0.21 -2.56
C GLY A 104 9.73 -1.73 -2.73
N LYS A 105 10.78 -2.38 -2.26
CA LYS A 105 10.97 -3.83 -2.42
C LYS A 105 9.94 -4.67 -1.65
N ASN A 106 9.42 -4.13 -0.54
CA ASN A 106 8.48 -4.84 0.33
C ASN A 106 7.01 -4.55 -0.03
N THR A 107 6.76 -3.83 -1.12
CA THR A 107 5.40 -3.45 -1.53
C THR A 107 4.71 -4.58 -2.30
N THR A 108 3.38 -4.62 -2.21
CA THR A 108 2.55 -5.47 -3.08
C THR A 108 2.75 -5.11 -4.56
N ALA A 109 3.07 -3.87 -4.87
CA ALA A 109 3.38 -3.42 -6.23
C ALA A 109 4.60 -4.13 -6.81
N ASN A 110 5.68 -4.22 -6.04
CA ASN A 110 6.88 -4.97 -6.43
C ASN A 110 6.62 -6.48 -6.54
N PHE A 111 5.83 -7.03 -5.60
CA PHE A 111 5.42 -8.44 -5.69
C PHE A 111 4.67 -8.73 -7.00
N LEU A 112 3.72 -7.88 -7.40
CA LEU A 112 2.96 -8.05 -8.63
C LEU A 112 3.82 -7.88 -9.89
N LEU A 113 4.83 -7.00 -9.87
CA LEU A 113 5.81 -6.88 -10.93
C LEU A 113 6.60 -8.18 -11.12
N ASN A 114 7.11 -8.74 -10.01
CA ASN A 114 7.84 -10.03 -10.05
C ASN A 114 6.93 -11.21 -10.43
N PHE A 115 5.65 -11.18 -10.05
CA PHE A 115 4.66 -12.17 -10.47
C PHE A 115 4.40 -12.10 -11.98
N TYR A 116 4.38 -10.90 -12.56
CA TYR A 116 4.22 -10.68 -14.00
C TYR A 116 5.46 -11.15 -14.78
N ASN A 117 6.66 -10.69 -14.37
CA ASN A 117 7.90 -11.09 -14.99
C ASN A 117 9.06 -11.12 -13.98
N PRO A 118 9.47 -12.34 -13.53
CA PRO A 118 10.55 -12.49 -12.56
C PRO A 118 11.96 -12.21 -13.13
N GLU A 119 12.10 -12.03 -14.44
CA GLU A 119 13.37 -11.71 -15.08
C GLU A 119 13.75 -10.23 -15.01
N TYR A 120 12.83 -9.36 -14.54
CA TYR A 120 13.13 -7.96 -14.24
C TYR A 120 13.96 -7.86 -12.97
N THR A 121 15.28 -7.65 -13.10
CA THR A 121 16.23 -7.70 -11.96
C THR A 121 16.81 -6.33 -11.60
N GLU A 122 16.79 -5.36 -12.52
CA GLU A 122 17.32 -4.01 -12.29
C GLU A 122 16.25 -3.09 -11.69
N LEU A 123 15.84 -3.37 -10.43
CA LEU A 123 14.80 -2.65 -9.70
C LEU A 123 15.42 -1.57 -8.81
N ILE A 124 14.99 -0.32 -9.01
CA ILE A 124 15.49 0.84 -8.28
C ILE A 124 14.35 1.43 -7.43
N GLU A 125 14.56 1.53 -6.12
CA GLU A 125 13.57 2.14 -5.22
C GLU A 125 13.51 3.66 -5.39
N PHE A 126 12.29 4.17 -5.59
CA PHE A 126 11.97 5.60 -5.57
C PHE A 126 10.77 5.87 -4.66
N PRO A 127 10.68 7.03 -4.02
CA PRO A 127 9.42 7.49 -3.46
C PRO A 127 8.34 7.44 -4.54
N PHE A 128 7.14 6.94 -4.20
CA PHE A 128 6.10 6.64 -5.20
C PHE A 128 5.70 7.87 -6.03
N ASP A 129 5.75 9.07 -5.44
CA ASP A 129 5.48 10.36 -6.09
C ASP A 129 6.58 10.83 -7.06
N LYS A 130 7.75 10.18 -7.05
CA LYS A 130 8.90 10.50 -7.93
C LYS A 130 9.05 9.55 -9.11
N ILE A 131 8.32 8.44 -9.14
CA ILE A 131 8.49 7.41 -10.16
C ILE A 131 8.16 7.93 -11.56
N GLU A 132 7.03 8.62 -11.74
CA GLU A 132 6.65 9.18 -13.05
C GLU A 132 7.71 10.15 -13.57
N GLN A 133 8.24 11.01 -12.69
CA GLN A 133 9.27 11.97 -13.08
C GLN A 133 10.58 11.28 -13.46
N ALA A 134 10.97 10.21 -12.74
CA ALA A 134 12.16 9.42 -13.07
C ALA A 134 12.06 8.77 -14.47
N VAL A 135 10.87 8.26 -14.83
CA VAL A 135 10.62 7.72 -16.18
C VAL A 135 10.66 8.83 -17.24
N LEU A 136 10.04 9.98 -16.97
CA LEU A 136 10.02 11.11 -17.91
C LEU A 136 11.42 11.66 -18.17
N ASN A 137 12.27 11.73 -17.14
CA ASN A 137 13.65 12.18 -17.24
C ASN A 137 14.56 11.18 -17.96
N GLY A 138 14.17 9.89 -18.02
CA GLY A 138 15.03 8.81 -18.54
C GLY A 138 16.05 8.28 -17.49
N ASP A 139 15.80 8.56 -16.20
CA ASP A 139 16.60 7.98 -15.11
C ASP A 139 16.40 6.46 -15.04
N VAL A 140 15.22 6.00 -15.47
CA VAL A 140 14.80 4.59 -15.64
C VAL A 140 13.96 4.44 -16.91
N GLU A 141 13.94 3.25 -17.48
CA GLU A 141 13.17 2.95 -18.71
C GLU A 141 11.69 2.72 -18.44
N ALA A 142 11.34 2.26 -17.23
CA ALA A 142 9.97 2.04 -16.82
C ALA A 142 9.77 2.31 -15.32
N GLY A 143 8.51 2.37 -14.88
CA GLY A 143 8.19 2.57 -13.47
C GLY A 143 6.88 1.92 -13.07
N VAL A 144 6.82 1.44 -11.83
CA VAL A 144 5.58 0.90 -11.24
C VAL A 144 4.91 1.98 -10.42
N ILE A 145 3.79 2.50 -10.94
CA ILE A 145 2.98 3.51 -10.24
C ILE A 145 1.85 2.88 -9.45
N ILE A 146 1.48 3.55 -8.37
CA ILE A 146 0.43 3.16 -7.44
C ILE A 146 -0.51 4.34 -7.15
N HIS A 147 -1.57 4.11 -6.39
CA HIS A 147 -2.54 5.12 -5.96
C HIS A 147 -3.21 5.84 -7.14
N GLU A 148 -3.51 7.13 -6.98
CA GLU A 148 -4.18 7.97 -7.95
C GLU A 148 -3.38 8.24 -9.24
N ASN A 149 -2.08 8.01 -9.26
CA ASN A 149 -1.23 8.16 -10.44
C ASN A 149 -1.72 7.29 -11.62
N ARG A 150 -2.41 6.16 -11.31
CA ARG A 150 -3.01 5.32 -12.37
C ARG A 150 -4.04 6.05 -13.23
N PHE A 151 -4.60 7.16 -12.77
CA PHE A 151 -5.60 7.94 -13.50
C PHE A 151 -5.01 9.14 -14.26
N THR A 152 -3.76 9.53 -13.96
CA THR A 152 -3.16 10.77 -14.46
C THR A 152 -1.88 10.58 -15.28
N TYR A 153 -1.30 9.39 -15.32
CA TYR A 153 -0.04 9.12 -16.02
C TYR A 153 -0.10 9.44 -17.52
N ALA A 154 -1.23 9.16 -18.17
CA ALA A 154 -1.40 9.38 -19.60
C ALA A 154 -1.37 10.87 -19.97
N ASP A 155 -1.94 11.74 -19.12
CA ASP A 155 -1.93 13.20 -19.32
C ASP A 155 -0.52 13.79 -19.25
N LYS A 156 0.43 13.05 -18.63
CA LYS A 156 1.85 13.39 -18.53
C LYS A 156 2.69 12.86 -19.70
N GLY A 157 2.05 12.21 -20.68
CA GLY A 157 2.72 11.62 -21.85
C GLY A 157 3.38 10.26 -21.58
N LEU A 158 3.00 9.60 -20.48
CA LEU A 158 3.44 8.24 -20.18
C LEU A 158 2.49 7.21 -20.81
N GLN A 159 3.01 6.03 -21.11
CA GLN A 159 2.30 4.95 -21.78
C GLN A 159 2.21 3.72 -20.87
N LEU A 160 1.08 3.03 -20.92
CA LEU A 160 0.87 1.78 -20.20
C LEU A 160 1.60 0.63 -20.89
N LEU A 161 2.47 -0.06 -20.15
CA LEU A 161 3.04 -1.34 -20.59
C LEU A 161 2.14 -2.49 -20.17
N VAL A 162 1.80 -2.56 -18.89
CA VAL A 162 0.93 -3.59 -18.34
C VAL A 162 0.19 -3.10 -17.10
N ASP A 163 -1.10 -3.45 -16.98
CA ASP A 163 -1.84 -3.37 -15.73
C ASP A 163 -1.56 -4.64 -14.92
N LEU A 164 -0.70 -4.51 -13.90
CA LEU A 164 -0.28 -5.62 -13.05
C LEU A 164 -1.44 -6.19 -12.24
N GLY A 165 -2.42 -5.35 -11.91
CA GLY A 165 -3.64 -5.77 -11.24
C GLY A 165 -4.51 -6.64 -12.14
N SER A 166 -4.78 -6.21 -13.36
CA SER A 166 -5.53 -6.98 -14.34
C SER A 166 -4.84 -8.31 -14.69
N HIS A 167 -3.50 -8.30 -14.77
CA HIS A 167 -2.73 -9.54 -14.96
C HIS A 167 -2.94 -10.51 -13.79
N TRP A 168 -2.81 -10.05 -12.54
CA TRP A 168 -3.06 -10.86 -11.35
C TRP A 168 -4.46 -11.48 -11.37
N GLU A 169 -5.49 -10.66 -11.60
CA GLU A 169 -6.89 -11.12 -11.62
C GLU A 169 -7.15 -12.14 -12.74
N SER A 170 -6.53 -11.96 -13.91
CA SER A 170 -6.68 -12.89 -15.04
C SER A 170 -6.06 -14.27 -14.76
N VAL A 171 -4.94 -14.31 -14.03
CA VAL A 171 -4.23 -15.56 -13.72
C VAL A 171 -4.84 -16.25 -12.50
N THR A 172 -5.20 -15.49 -11.46
CA THR A 172 -5.61 -16.06 -10.16
C THR A 172 -7.11 -16.10 -9.95
N SER A 173 -7.88 -15.37 -10.75
CA SER A 173 -9.32 -15.12 -10.57
C SER A 173 -9.67 -14.51 -9.19
N SER A 174 -8.69 -13.91 -8.52
CA SER A 174 -8.79 -13.38 -7.16
C SER A 174 -8.54 -11.88 -7.12
N PRO A 175 -9.20 -11.16 -6.19
CA PRO A 175 -8.87 -9.75 -5.97
C PRO A 175 -7.44 -9.58 -5.46
N ILE A 176 -6.89 -8.38 -5.62
CA ILE A 176 -5.52 -8.07 -5.21
C ILE A 176 -5.50 -7.75 -3.72
N PRO A 177 -4.74 -8.47 -2.89
CA PRO A 177 -4.52 -8.10 -1.49
C PRO A 177 -3.49 -6.95 -1.42
N LEU A 178 -3.98 -5.69 -1.48
CA LEU A 178 -3.11 -4.51 -1.58
C LEU A 178 -2.38 -4.21 -0.27
N GLY A 179 -3.13 -4.13 0.81
CA GLY A 179 -2.58 -3.80 2.11
C GLY A 179 -3.42 -4.31 3.26
N CYS A 180 -2.83 -4.42 4.44
CA CYS A 180 -3.48 -4.93 5.63
C CYS A 180 -3.15 -4.10 6.86
N LEU A 181 -3.99 -4.21 7.89
CA LEU A 181 -3.72 -3.74 9.23
C LEU A 181 -3.26 -4.92 10.08
N ALA A 182 -2.21 -4.74 10.85
CA ALA A 182 -1.70 -5.75 11.76
C ALA A 182 -1.41 -5.17 13.15
N VAL A 183 -1.55 -6.02 14.15
CA VAL A 183 -1.28 -5.72 15.56
C VAL A 183 -0.07 -6.53 16.02
N ARG A 184 0.80 -5.94 16.86
CA ARG A 184 1.98 -6.62 17.40
C ARG A 184 1.58 -7.86 18.21
N GLN A 185 2.36 -8.94 18.10
CA GLN A 185 2.04 -10.26 18.67
C GLN A 185 1.84 -10.26 20.19
N ASP A 186 2.49 -9.37 20.94
CA ASP A 186 2.40 -9.29 22.41
C ASP A 186 1.21 -8.46 22.92
N ILE A 187 0.45 -7.82 22.04
CA ILE A 187 -0.80 -7.12 22.40
C ILE A 187 -1.86 -8.15 22.82
N ALA A 188 -2.53 -7.92 23.95
CA ALA A 188 -3.57 -8.80 24.45
C ALA A 188 -4.75 -8.90 23.49
N TYR A 189 -5.39 -10.09 23.43
CA TYR A 189 -6.52 -10.33 22.51
C TYR A 189 -7.75 -9.45 22.81
N GLU A 190 -7.96 -9.08 24.06
CA GLU A 190 -9.04 -8.16 24.46
C GLU A 190 -8.86 -6.78 23.85
N ILE A 191 -7.61 -6.28 23.79
CA ILE A 191 -7.27 -5.02 23.15
C ILE A 191 -7.44 -5.13 21.62
N GLU A 192 -7.03 -6.26 21.03
CA GLU A 192 -7.21 -6.54 19.61
C GLU A 192 -8.71 -6.51 19.23
N GLU A 193 -9.59 -7.13 20.03
CA GLU A 193 -11.04 -7.09 19.79
C GLU A 193 -11.61 -5.68 19.83
N ASP A 194 -11.13 -4.85 20.74
CA ASP A 194 -11.57 -3.44 20.84
C ASP A 194 -11.09 -2.66 19.61
N ILE A 195 -9.87 -2.88 19.15
CA ILE A 195 -9.33 -2.28 17.92
C ILE A 195 -10.16 -2.68 16.70
N ILE A 196 -10.53 -3.97 16.57
CA ILE A 196 -11.37 -4.45 15.46
C ILE A 196 -12.72 -3.74 15.45
N LYS A 197 -13.37 -3.61 16.63
CA LYS A 197 -14.64 -2.87 16.75
C LYS A 197 -14.48 -1.41 16.35
N LEU A 198 -13.44 -0.77 16.87
CA LEU A 198 -13.15 0.63 16.63
C LEU A 198 -12.88 0.94 15.14
N VAL A 199 -12.08 0.12 14.46
CA VAL A 199 -11.83 0.26 13.02
C VAL A 199 -13.11 0.11 12.21
N ARG A 200 -13.98 -0.85 12.56
CA ARG A 200 -15.29 -1.01 11.91
C ARG A 200 -16.20 0.19 12.14
N GLN A 201 -16.20 0.75 13.34
CA GLN A 201 -16.96 1.98 13.65
C GLN A 201 -16.43 3.18 12.87
N SER A 202 -15.10 3.30 12.73
CA SER A 202 -14.47 4.36 11.93
C SER A 202 -14.89 4.30 10.45
N ILE A 203 -14.91 3.10 9.87
CA ILE A 203 -15.40 2.90 8.49
C ILE A 203 -16.87 3.28 8.36
N LEU A 204 -17.71 2.87 9.30
CA LEU A 204 -19.13 3.24 9.29
C LEU A 204 -19.34 4.74 9.44
N PHE A 205 -18.55 5.40 10.28
CA PHE A 205 -18.55 6.86 10.41
C PHE A 205 -18.20 7.53 9.07
N ALA A 206 -17.11 7.08 8.43
CA ALA A 206 -16.68 7.61 7.14
C ALA A 206 -17.72 7.42 6.02
N GLN A 207 -18.44 6.31 6.02
CA GLN A 207 -19.56 6.07 5.07
C GLN A 207 -20.71 7.03 5.25
N ASN A 208 -20.99 7.48 6.48
CA ASN A 208 -22.10 8.38 6.79
C ASN A 208 -21.70 9.85 6.67
N ASP A 209 -20.51 10.23 7.11
CA ASP A 209 -20.03 11.61 7.12
C ASP A 209 -18.52 11.69 6.90
N TYR A 210 -18.09 11.46 5.64
CA TYR A 210 -16.68 11.60 5.28
C TYR A 210 -16.18 13.05 5.36
N SER A 211 -17.07 14.03 5.24
CA SER A 211 -16.70 15.44 5.28
C SER A 211 -16.17 15.90 6.64
N ALA A 212 -16.51 15.19 7.71
CA ALA A 212 -15.98 15.43 9.06
C ALA A 212 -14.53 14.93 9.24
N ILE A 213 -14.08 14.02 8.36
CA ILE A 213 -12.72 13.49 8.37
C ILE A 213 -11.85 14.41 7.51
N LYS A 214 -11.10 15.30 8.13
CA LYS A 214 -10.21 16.25 7.43
C LYS A 214 -8.76 16.05 7.83
#